data_91cbc4cec6c2db97129ac230f34b5baa
#
_entry.id   91cbc4cec6c2db97129ac230f34b5baa
#
_cell.length_a   1.000
_cell.length_b   1.000
_cell.length_c   1.000
_cell.angle_alpha   90.00
_cell.angle_beta   90.00
_cell.angle_gamma   90.00
#
_symmetry.space_group_name_H-M   'P 1'
#
loop_
_entity.id
_entity.type
_entity.pdbx_description
1 polymer ?
#
loop_
_entity_poly.entity_id
_entity_poly.type
_entity_poly.pdbx_seq_one_letter_code
_entity_poly.pdbx_strand_id
1 'polypeptide(L)'
;MDDQPRILQSAQFVTGIVQELMASDGIPPEKIVIGGFSQGGAVALTAALHGLGKGANLGGVFALSSYLPMRDMYPTPMMADPQVAARTPMLLVHGDSDDILPFEFGTVTAQKLDSLGANVEVRVSFYFRTYGQLD
;
A
#
# COMPACT_ATOMS: atom_id res chain seq x y z
N MET A 1 -1.17 -2.98 18.63
CA MET A 1 -1.20 -3.52 17.28
C MET A 1 -2.20 -2.78 16.43
N ASP A 2 -2.30 -3.18 15.20
CA ASP A 2 -3.14 -2.48 14.26
C ASP A 2 -4.62 -2.61 14.58
N ASP A 3 -5.32 -1.50 14.49
CA ASP A 3 -6.77 -1.50 14.54
C ASP A 3 -7.29 -1.84 13.14
N GLN A 4 -7.51 -3.12 12.90
CA GLN A 4 -7.92 -3.62 11.59
C GLN A 4 -9.22 -2.96 11.09
N PRO A 5 -10.27 -2.81 11.91
CA PRO A 5 -11.47 -2.11 11.45
C PRO A 5 -11.21 -0.67 11.01
N ARG A 6 -10.34 0.05 11.71
CA ARG A 6 -10.00 1.42 11.35
C ARG A 6 -9.19 1.49 10.06
N ILE A 7 -8.27 0.55 9.87
CA ILE A 7 -7.48 0.49 8.64
C ILE A 7 -8.41 0.23 7.45
N LEU A 8 -9.33 -0.72 7.58
CA LEU A 8 -10.29 -1.00 6.51
C LEU A 8 -11.19 0.20 6.23
N GLN A 9 -11.65 0.87 7.27
CA GLN A 9 -12.48 2.07 7.12
C GLN A 9 -11.72 3.18 6.41
N SER A 10 -10.46 3.39 6.79
CA SER A 10 -9.60 4.39 6.16
C SER A 10 -9.32 4.04 4.70
N ALA A 11 -9.08 2.77 4.40
CA ALA A 11 -8.87 2.32 3.04
C ALA A 11 -10.11 2.54 2.17
N GLN A 12 -11.29 2.28 2.71
CA GLN A 12 -12.55 2.55 2.02
C GLN A 12 -12.74 4.03 1.76
N PHE A 13 -12.35 4.87 2.70
CA PHE A 13 -12.41 6.32 2.52
C PHE A 13 -11.50 6.78 1.38
N VAL A 14 -10.28 6.27 1.33
CA VAL A 14 -9.33 6.57 0.26
C VAL A 14 -9.89 6.10 -1.10
N THR A 15 -10.40 4.88 -1.15
CA THR A 15 -11.02 4.35 -2.37
C THR A 15 -12.18 5.23 -2.83
N GLY A 16 -12.98 5.72 -1.89
CA GLY A 16 -14.09 6.62 -2.20
C GLY A 16 -13.62 7.92 -2.84
N ILE A 17 -12.52 8.49 -2.35
CA ILE A 17 -11.93 9.69 -2.94
C ILE A 17 -11.46 9.41 -4.37
N VAL A 18 -10.79 8.29 -4.58
CA VAL A 18 -10.33 7.91 -5.92
C VAL A 18 -11.52 7.77 -6.88
N GLN A 19 -12.57 7.07 -6.44
CA GLN A 19 -13.77 6.88 -7.26
C GLN A 19 -14.45 8.21 -7.59
N GLU A 20 -14.44 9.14 -6.66
CA GLU A 20 -14.98 10.49 -6.90
C GLU A 20 -14.16 11.24 -7.96
N LEU A 21 -12.84 11.17 -7.89
CA LEU A 21 -11.97 11.77 -8.90
C LEU A 21 -12.22 11.18 -10.28
N MET A 22 -12.45 9.88 -10.34
CA MET A 22 -12.77 9.21 -11.60
C MET A 22 -14.12 9.66 -12.17
N ALA A 23 -15.14 9.69 -11.30
CA ALA A 23 -16.52 9.95 -11.73
C ALA A 23 -16.76 11.44 -11.97
N SER A 24 -16.30 12.31 -11.07
CA SER A 24 -16.60 13.74 -11.13
C SER A 24 -15.61 14.51 -11.98
N ASP A 25 -14.34 14.17 -11.93
CA ASP A 25 -13.28 14.89 -12.64
C ASP A 25 -12.80 14.16 -13.88
N GLY A 26 -13.29 12.96 -14.13
CA GLY A 26 -12.92 12.19 -15.32
C GLY A 26 -11.48 11.74 -15.35
N ILE A 27 -10.83 11.63 -14.19
CA ILE A 27 -9.44 11.23 -14.13
C ILE A 27 -9.36 9.70 -14.22
N PRO A 28 -8.63 9.15 -15.20
CA PRO A 28 -8.45 7.70 -15.28
C PRO A 28 -7.69 7.19 -14.04
N PRO A 29 -8.06 6.03 -13.49
CA PRO A 29 -7.41 5.50 -12.29
C PRO A 29 -5.92 5.27 -12.48
N GLU A 30 -5.48 4.90 -13.67
CA GLU A 30 -4.06 4.69 -13.95
C GLU A 30 -3.24 5.98 -13.92
N LYS A 31 -3.88 7.14 -13.78
CA LYS A 31 -3.22 8.43 -13.56
C LYS A 31 -3.27 8.89 -12.11
N ILE A 32 -3.74 8.04 -11.22
CA ILE A 32 -3.84 8.34 -9.79
C ILE A 32 -2.85 7.47 -9.04
N VAL A 33 -2.04 8.10 -8.20
CA VAL A 33 -1.10 7.41 -7.32
C VAL A 33 -1.51 7.71 -5.88
N ILE A 34 -1.50 6.69 -5.04
CA ILE A 34 -1.74 6.87 -3.61
C ILE A 34 -0.50 6.41 -2.84
N GLY A 35 -0.34 6.93 -1.66
CA GLY A 35 0.81 6.53 -0.86
C GLY A 35 0.72 7.05 0.56
N GLY A 36 1.63 6.57 1.38
CA GLY A 36 1.67 7.02 2.76
C GLY A 36 2.90 6.56 3.51
N PHE A 37 3.04 7.11 4.69
CA PHE A 37 4.14 6.83 5.60
C PHE A 37 3.58 6.05 6.80
N SER A 38 4.29 5.01 7.21
CA SER A 38 3.94 4.21 8.38
C SER A 38 2.52 3.64 8.24
N GLN A 39 1.61 3.93 9.17
CA GLN A 39 0.22 3.46 9.07
C GLN A 39 -0.49 3.98 7.82
N GLY A 40 -0.13 5.19 7.35
CA GLY A 40 -0.66 5.71 6.09
C GLY A 40 -0.29 4.85 4.89
N GLY A 41 0.92 4.29 4.89
CA GLY A 41 1.32 3.33 3.87
C GLY A 41 0.54 2.03 3.94
N ALA A 42 0.26 1.55 5.16
CA ALA A 42 -0.57 0.37 5.36
C ALA A 42 -1.98 0.58 4.79
N VAL A 43 -2.55 1.75 5.02
CA VAL A 43 -3.86 2.12 4.46
C VAL A 43 -3.79 2.17 2.92
N ALA A 44 -2.74 2.78 2.37
CA ALA A 44 -2.59 2.89 0.92
C ALA A 44 -2.46 1.52 0.25
N LEU A 45 -1.65 0.63 0.81
CA LEU A 45 -1.51 -0.73 0.28
C LEU A 45 -2.84 -1.48 0.35
N THR A 46 -3.55 -1.36 1.46
CA THR A 46 -4.85 -2.00 1.63
C THR A 46 -5.85 -1.50 0.58
N ALA A 47 -5.91 -0.18 0.37
CA ALA A 47 -6.80 0.40 -0.64
C ALA A 47 -6.44 -0.08 -2.05
N ALA A 48 -5.15 -0.10 -2.39
CA ALA A 48 -4.71 -0.51 -3.71
C ALA A 48 -5.03 -1.98 -4.00
N LEU A 49 -4.80 -2.85 -3.02
CA LEU A 49 -5.05 -4.29 -3.20
C LEU A 49 -6.53 -4.64 -3.15
N HIS A 50 -7.31 -3.88 -2.40
CA HIS A 50 -8.76 -4.07 -2.39
C HIS A 50 -9.36 -3.77 -3.77
N GLY A 51 -8.78 -2.78 -4.47
CA GLY A 51 -9.12 -2.48 -5.84
C GLY A 51 -10.27 -1.50 -5.99
N LEU A 52 -10.42 -1.03 -7.21
CA LEU A 52 -11.40 0.00 -7.57
C LEU A 52 -12.59 -0.57 -8.33
N GLY A 53 -12.64 -1.87 -8.45
CA GLY A 53 -13.62 -2.53 -9.27
C GLY A 53 -12.95 -3.33 -10.37
N LYS A 54 -13.76 -4.07 -11.12
CA LYS A 54 -13.27 -5.04 -12.08
C LYS A 54 -12.47 -4.39 -13.19
N GLY A 55 -11.22 -4.79 -13.30
CA GLY A 55 -10.34 -4.32 -14.37
C GLY A 55 -9.70 -2.96 -14.14
N ALA A 56 -10.14 -2.21 -13.13
CA ALA A 56 -9.56 -0.90 -12.84
C ALA A 56 -8.35 -1.04 -11.90
N ASN A 57 -7.31 -0.26 -12.15
CA ASN A 57 -6.15 -0.23 -11.26
C ASN A 57 -5.57 1.18 -11.19
N LEU A 58 -4.95 1.46 -10.06
CA LEU A 58 -4.23 2.71 -9.86
C LEU A 58 -2.97 2.77 -10.70
N GLY A 59 -2.47 3.97 -10.95
CA GLY A 59 -1.17 4.19 -11.59
C GLY A 59 -0.01 3.78 -10.71
N GLY A 60 -0.22 3.70 -9.41
CA GLY A 60 0.80 3.23 -8.49
C GLY A 60 0.41 3.44 -7.04
N VAL A 61 1.15 2.77 -6.17
CA VAL A 61 1.06 2.95 -4.73
C VAL A 61 2.46 2.95 -4.15
N PHE A 62 2.71 3.82 -3.19
CA PHE A 62 3.98 3.78 -2.47
C PHE A 62 3.74 3.74 -0.97
N ALA A 63 4.64 3.05 -0.28
CA ALA A 63 4.55 2.90 1.17
C ALA A 63 5.94 3.10 1.76
N LEU A 64 6.05 4.09 2.64
CA LEU A 64 7.31 4.47 3.27
C LEU A 64 7.30 4.02 4.72
N SER A 65 8.30 3.23 5.14
CA SER A 65 8.41 2.68 6.48
C SER A 65 7.10 2.05 6.92
N SER A 66 6.60 1.13 6.11
CA SER A 66 5.25 0.60 6.29
C SER A 66 5.22 -0.92 6.17
N TYR A 67 4.05 -1.45 6.11
CA TYR A 67 3.80 -2.89 6.13
C TYR A 67 2.44 -3.17 5.53
N LEU A 68 2.20 -4.45 5.16
CA LEU A 68 0.87 -4.88 4.72
C LEU A 68 0.12 -5.44 5.93
N PRO A 69 -0.93 -4.77 6.40
CA PRO A 69 -1.74 -5.30 7.50
C PRO A 69 -2.58 -6.47 7.02
N MET A 70 -2.97 -7.34 7.93
CA MET A 70 -3.86 -8.48 7.64
C MET A 70 -3.34 -9.35 6.50
N ARG A 71 -2.03 -9.53 6.42
CA ARG A 71 -1.41 -10.20 5.28
C ARG A 71 -1.90 -11.63 5.06
N ASP A 72 -2.33 -12.29 6.13
CA ASP A 72 -2.83 -13.67 6.03
C ASP A 72 -4.22 -13.75 5.39
N MET A 73 -4.88 -12.62 5.20
CA MET A 73 -6.19 -12.54 4.56
C MET A 73 -6.09 -12.25 3.05
N TYR A 74 -4.88 -12.27 2.52
CA TYR A 74 -4.62 -12.10 1.09
C TYR A 74 -4.19 -13.42 0.46
N PRO A 75 -4.60 -13.73 -0.75
CA PRO A 75 -5.47 -12.92 -1.59
C PRO A 75 -6.95 -12.94 -1.17
N THR A 76 -7.39 -13.97 -0.49
CA THR A 76 -8.79 -14.15 -0.11
C THR A 76 -8.92 -14.08 1.40
N PRO A 77 -9.88 -13.29 1.96
CA PRO A 77 -10.98 -12.61 1.27
C PRO A 77 -10.69 -11.17 0.81
N MET A 78 -9.48 -10.68 1.00
CA MET A 78 -9.20 -9.24 0.85
C MET A 78 -9.19 -8.73 -0.59
N MET A 79 -8.87 -9.59 -1.56
CA MET A 79 -8.79 -9.18 -2.96
C MET A 79 -9.96 -9.74 -3.75
N ALA A 80 -10.82 -8.84 -4.24
CA ALA A 80 -11.91 -9.23 -5.13
C ALA A 80 -11.38 -9.61 -6.52
N ASP A 81 -10.33 -8.94 -6.95
CA ASP A 81 -9.66 -9.21 -8.23
C ASP A 81 -8.23 -9.65 -7.94
N PRO A 82 -7.91 -10.95 -8.10
CA PRO A 82 -6.56 -11.43 -7.81
C PRO A 82 -5.49 -10.87 -8.74
N GLN A 83 -5.87 -10.26 -9.85
CA GLN A 83 -4.92 -9.69 -10.81
C GLN A 83 -4.57 -8.23 -10.53
N VAL A 84 -5.22 -7.59 -9.56
CA VAL A 84 -4.98 -6.17 -9.27
C VAL A 84 -3.54 -5.91 -8.85
N ALA A 85 -2.95 -6.82 -8.08
CA ALA A 85 -1.57 -6.67 -7.63
C ALA A 85 -0.60 -6.62 -8.81
N ALA A 86 -0.80 -7.48 -9.80
CA ALA A 86 0.08 -7.53 -10.97
C ALA A 86 -0.04 -6.27 -11.84
N ARG A 87 -1.19 -5.62 -11.83
CA ARG A 87 -1.45 -4.44 -12.66
C ARG A 87 -1.12 -3.12 -11.98
N THR A 88 -0.86 -3.13 -10.67
CA THR A 88 -0.64 -1.91 -9.90
C THR A 88 0.82 -1.80 -9.50
N PRO A 89 1.60 -0.88 -10.10
CA PRO A 89 2.99 -0.70 -9.70
C PRO A 89 3.09 -0.30 -8.22
N MET A 90 4.01 -0.90 -7.50
CA MET A 90 4.18 -0.66 -6.06
C MET A 90 5.62 -0.34 -5.73
N LEU A 91 5.80 0.66 -4.86
CA LEU A 91 7.11 1.06 -4.36
C LEU A 91 7.10 0.99 -2.83
N LEU A 92 8.00 0.21 -2.28
CA LEU A 92 8.22 0.13 -0.84
C LEU A 92 9.58 0.74 -0.53
N VAL A 93 9.61 1.68 0.40
CA VAL A 93 10.85 2.26 0.88
C VAL A 93 10.94 2.06 2.39
N HIS A 94 12.06 1.51 2.85
CA HIS A 94 12.26 1.26 4.27
C HIS A 94 13.68 1.62 4.65
N GLY A 95 13.83 2.33 5.77
CA GLY A 95 15.14 2.63 6.31
C GLY A 95 15.69 1.44 7.09
N ASP A 96 16.96 1.17 6.92
CA ASP A 96 17.62 0.09 7.67
C ASP A 96 17.80 0.45 9.16
N SER A 97 17.67 1.73 9.50
CA SER A 97 17.81 2.25 10.87
C SER A 97 16.50 2.75 11.45
N ASP A 98 15.35 2.23 10.98
CA ASP A 98 14.04 2.62 11.47
C ASP A 98 13.82 2.00 12.85
N ASP A 99 13.74 2.85 13.90
CA ASP A 99 13.58 2.38 15.28
C ASP A 99 12.12 2.10 15.64
N ILE A 100 11.18 2.67 14.89
CA ILE A 100 9.75 2.53 15.19
C ILE A 100 9.18 1.31 14.50
N LEU A 101 9.55 1.09 13.25
CA LEU A 101 9.10 -0.07 12.49
C LEU A 101 10.34 -0.84 12.03
N PRO A 102 10.60 -2.02 12.60
CA PRO A 102 11.79 -2.80 12.23
C PRO A 102 11.82 -3.11 10.74
N PHE A 103 13.02 -3.18 10.21
CA PHE A 103 13.25 -3.43 8.78
C PHE A 103 12.60 -4.73 8.32
N GLU A 104 12.49 -5.71 9.19
CA GLU A 104 11.87 -7.01 8.90
C GLU A 104 10.41 -6.90 8.48
N PHE A 105 9.70 -5.87 8.96
CA PHE A 105 8.32 -5.64 8.52
C PHE A 105 8.25 -5.34 7.03
N GLY A 106 9.21 -4.56 6.53
CA GLY A 106 9.31 -4.28 5.10
C GLY A 106 9.63 -5.53 4.29
N THR A 107 10.52 -6.37 4.80
CA THR A 107 10.89 -7.63 4.14
C THR A 107 9.70 -8.57 4.04
N VAL A 108 8.97 -8.76 5.14
CA VAL A 108 7.79 -9.63 5.16
C VAL A 108 6.71 -9.12 4.21
N THR A 109 6.50 -7.80 4.19
CA THR A 109 5.55 -7.18 3.29
C THR A 109 5.94 -7.42 1.83
N ALA A 110 7.20 -7.20 1.49
CA ALA A 110 7.69 -7.40 0.13
C ALA A 110 7.51 -8.85 -0.31
N GLN A 111 7.83 -9.80 0.56
CA GLN A 111 7.66 -11.23 0.27
C GLN A 111 6.19 -11.57 0.03
N LYS A 112 5.29 -11.02 0.84
CA LYS A 112 3.86 -11.28 0.66
C LYS A 112 3.35 -10.70 -0.65
N LEU A 113 3.73 -9.46 -0.97
CA LEU A 113 3.32 -8.83 -2.22
C LEU A 113 3.85 -9.60 -3.43
N ASP A 114 5.10 -10.07 -3.34
CA ASP A 114 5.66 -10.89 -4.41
C ASP A 114 4.86 -12.18 -4.60
N SER A 115 4.44 -12.81 -3.52
CA SER A 115 3.63 -14.02 -3.57
C SER A 115 2.26 -13.79 -4.21
N LEU A 116 1.77 -12.56 -4.18
CA LEU A 116 0.51 -12.18 -4.82
C LEU A 116 0.69 -11.80 -6.29
N GLY A 117 1.89 -11.92 -6.81
CA GLY A 117 2.19 -11.54 -8.19
C GLY A 117 2.37 -10.05 -8.41
N ALA A 118 2.58 -9.29 -7.34
CA ALA A 118 2.67 -7.83 -7.43
C ALA A 118 3.93 -7.39 -8.17
N ASN A 119 3.78 -6.28 -8.90
CA ASN A 119 4.89 -5.57 -9.51
C ASN A 119 5.44 -4.60 -8.47
N VAL A 120 6.34 -5.08 -7.61
CA VAL A 120 6.83 -4.33 -6.47
C VAL A 120 8.32 -4.03 -6.60
N GLU A 121 8.67 -2.76 -6.36
CA GLU A 121 10.05 -2.32 -6.23
C GLU A 121 10.31 -2.00 -4.78
N VAL A 122 11.42 -2.53 -4.23
CA VAL A 122 11.81 -2.32 -2.84
C VAL A 122 13.09 -1.51 -2.82
N ARG A 123 13.09 -0.44 -2.06
CA ARG A 123 14.26 0.41 -1.86
C ARG A 123 14.60 0.47 -0.39
N VAL A 124 15.86 0.25 -0.07
CA VAL A 124 16.39 0.38 1.28
C VAL A 124 17.21 1.67 1.33
N SER A 125 16.94 2.51 2.32
CA SER A 125 17.66 3.76 2.48
C SER A 125 18.51 3.70 3.74
N PHE A 126 19.78 3.97 3.61
CA PHE A 126 20.68 4.06 4.76
C PHE A 126 20.53 5.38 5.51
N TYR A 127 19.87 6.35 4.90
CA TYR A 127 19.66 7.68 5.48
C TYR A 127 18.21 7.92 5.89
N PHE A 128 17.32 6.98 5.57
CA PHE A 128 15.92 7.13 5.92
C PHE A 128 15.74 6.89 7.42
N ARG A 129 15.16 7.87 8.09
CA ARG A 129 14.93 7.81 9.52
C ARG A 129 13.47 8.12 9.81
N THR A 130 12.96 7.58 10.90
CA THR A 130 11.64 7.95 11.37
C THR A 130 11.65 9.36 11.92
N TYR A 131 10.46 9.91 12.07
CA TYR A 131 10.29 11.24 12.61
C TYR A 131 10.99 11.37 13.97
N GLY A 132 11.73 12.44 14.13
CA GLY A 132 12.48 12.72 15.36
C GLY A 132 13.94 12.25 15.32
N GLN A 133 14.34 11.57 14.27
CA GLN A 133 15.71 11.07 14.11
C GLN A 133 16.49 11.77 12.99
N LEU A 134 15.95 12.84 12.50
CA LEU A 134 16.63 13.63 11.48
C LEU A 134 17.70 14.50 12.12
N ASP A 135 18.93 14.33 11.72
CA ASP A 135 20.06 15.10 12.19
C ASP A 135 20.39 16.23 11.23
#